data_4d433868ffae9cb8b6005f8940efe624
#
_entry.id   4d433868ffae9cb8b6005f8940efe624
#
_cell.length_a   1.000
_cell.length_b   1.000
_cell.length_c   1.000
_cell.angle_alpha   90.00
_cell.angle_beta   90.00
_cell.angle_gamma   90.00
#
_symmetry.space_group_name_H-M   'P 1'
#
loop_
_entity.id
_entity.type
_entity.pdbx_description
1 polymer ?
#
loop_
_entity_poly.entity_id
_entity_poly.type
_entity_poly.pdbx_seq_one_letter_code
_entity_poly.pdbx_strand_id
1 'polypeptide(L)'
;MRRTVLLALAIALLSMGVATEAMTGGLYVNEFGTSSMGVAGAGANARADDASTAFHNPAGMTRLDDHQFMGGLAAGISEIRFNSDPDTPSTSGGDGGDQGGFFPIVGSQYVHKLTDRFRLGMSLFSISGAALDPGDEWVGRNEVTELTLLTITAMPSVAFRATDWLSIGGGVGVSYGSIDFDLRSPLPLLLEPKIKIDNADDFALAWTVGVLLEPDPGLRFGVVYQSKTELELDGDLKIGGNSLPGIDLDLDLAQAVRMGVYWDVTDRFAVLLSAAWEDWSELENIPLSVGGVGAALPINFKDTWKGGIGFEYQLLDALRLQTGFMWDTSPVRQKDRIASFPIDRQFRIATGARYNYSDALTLGVSFVYIDLGKSKLNTGNLKGHYNQNRAFVLGFNMQWKQLPWGGRGTW
;
A
#
# COMPACT_ATOMS: atom_id res chain seq x y z
N MET A 1 26.87 -19.81 -7.52
CA MET A 1 25.49 -19.95 -7.95
C MET A 1 24.55 -20.45 -6.84
N ARG A 2 24.68 -21.65 -6.27
CA ARG A 2 23.74 -22.16 -5.23
C ARG A 2 23.65 -21.26 -3.96
N ARG A 3 24.77 -20.72 -3.45
CA ARG A 3 24.75 -19.88 -2.23
C ARG A 3 24.07 -18.52 -2.41
N THR A 4 24.17 -17.93 -3.58
CA THR A 4 23.59 -16.58 -3.86
C THR A 4 22.09 -16.67 -4.14
N VAL A 5 21.63 -17.77 -4.80
CA VAL A 5 20.20 -18.06 -4.95
C VAL A 5 19.55 -18.34 -3.59
N LEU A 6 20.25 -19.06 -2.71
CA LEU A 6 19.79 -19.33 -1.34
C LEU A 6 19.74 -18.04 -0.49
N LEU A 7 20.65 -17.09 -0.71
CA LEU A 7 20.63 -15.80 0.00
C LEU A 7 19.45 -14.92 -0.48
N ALA A 8 19.18 -14.88 -1.78
CA ALA A 8 18.02 -14.15 -2.33
C ALA A 8 16.68 -14.79 -1.92
N LEU A 9 16.62 -16.13 -1.90
CA LEU A 9 15.47 -16.86 -1.34
C LEU A 9 15.34 -16.67 0.17
N ALA A 10 16.45 -16.62 0.92
CA ALA A 10 16.42 -16.38 2.36
C ALA A 10 15.98 -14.95 2.70
N ILE A 11 16.36 -13.95 1.89
CA ILE A 11 15.88 -12.57 2.01
C ILE A 11 14.37 -12.50 1.66
N ALA A 12 13.93 -13.21 0.63
CA ALA A 12 12.51 -13.33 0.29
C ALA A 12 11.70 -14.08 1.35
N LEU A 13 12.27 -15.13 1.95
CA LEU A 13 11.63 -15.90 3.02
C LEU A 13 11.67 -15.20 4.39
N LEU A 14 12.68 -14.38 4.67
CA LEU A 14 12.72 -13.50 5.85
C LEU A 14 11.66 -12.38 5.76
N SER A 15 11.23 -12.00 4.56
CA SER A 15 10.12 -11.05 4.37
C SER A 15 8.74 -11.68 4.64
N MET A 16 8.62 -13.02 4.65
CA MET A 16 7.36 -13.73 4.95
C MET A 16 7.09 -13.92 6.44
N GLY A 17 8.02 -13.55 7.32
CA GLY A 17 7.98 -13.90 8.75
C GLY A 17 7.51 -12.82 9.72
N VAL A 18 7.15 -11.63 9.25
CA VAL A 18 6.75 -10.51 10.14
C VAL A 18 5.45 -9.91 9.61
N ALA A 19 4.35 -10.61 9.84
CA ALA A 19 3.03 -10.02 9.74
C ALA A 19 2.80 -9.20 11.01
N THR A 20 2.83 -7.89 10.90
CA THR A 20 2.38 -6.99 11.97
C THR A 20 1.80 -5.73 11.35
N GLU A 21 0.57 -5.48 11.71
CA GLU A 21 -0.21 -4.25 11.76
C GLU A 21 0.15 -3.16 10.75
N ALA A 22 -0.63 -3.05 9.69
CA ALA A 22 -0.49 -2.04 8.65
C ALA A 22 -1.59 -0.98 8.76
N MET A 23 -1.30 0.21 8.31
CA MET A 23 -2.13 1.39 8.47
C MET A 23 -3.01 1.74 7.30
N THR A 24 -4.08 2.43 7.63
CA THR A 24 -5.12 2.83 6.71
C THR A 24 -5.08 4.30 6.34
N GLY A 25 -5.11 4.53 5.10
CA GLY A 25 -5.58 5.72 4.47
C GLY A 25 -5.82 5.36 3.03
N GLY A 26 -7.01 5.69 2.44
CA GLY A 26 -7.49 5.07 1.23
C GLY A 26 -6.65 3.85 0.94
N LEU A 27 -7.05 2.69 1.25
CA LEU A 27 -6.24 1.48 1.55
C LEU A 27 -4.91 1.26 0.75
N TYR A 28 -4.58 2.17 -0.20
CA TYR A 28 -3.38 2.05 -1.04
C TYR A 28 -2.25 3.01 -0.66
N VAL A 29 -1.08 2.42 -0.36
CA VAL A 29 0.18 3.09 -0.03
C VAL A 29 1.29 2.64 -0.98
N ASN A 30 1.20 3.06 -2.22
CA ASN A 30 2.01 2.55 -3.34
C ASN A 30 3.50 2.93 -3.29
N GLU A 31 3.89 3.93 -2.50
CA GLU A 31 5.27 4.42 -2.44
C GLU A 31 6.16 3.65 -1.49
N PHE A 32 5.58 2.93 -0.51
CA PHE A 32 6.34 2.32 0.56
C PHE A 32 7.19 1.14 0.09
N GLY A 33 8.35 0.98 0.71
CA GLY A 33 9.33 -0.03 0.28
C GLY A 33 10.01 0.27 -1.06
N THR A 34 9.84 1.48 -1.62
CA THR A 34 10.46 1.90 -2.88
C THR A 34 11.24 3.21 -2.73
N SER A 35 12.00 3.55 -3.75
CA SER A 35 12.73 4.83 -3.83
C SER A 35 11.81 6.05 -4.02
N SER A 36 10.53 5.83 -4.39
CA SER A 36 9.54 6.89 -4.56
C SER A 36 8.97 7.40 -3.23
N MET A 37 9.27 6.73 -2.12
CA MET A 37 8.84 7.15 -0.79
C MET A 37 9.31 8.57 -0.44
N GLY A 38 10.55 8.96 -0.82
CA GLY A 38 11.11 10.28 -0.55
C GLY A 38 10.42 11.44 -1.29
N VAL A 39 9.60 11.14 -2.29
CA VAL A 39 8.77 12.10 -3.03
C VAL A 39 7.26 11.87 -2.81
N ALA A 40 6.87 11.16 -1.75
CA ALA A 40 5.49 10.79 -1.45
C ALA A 40 4.79 10.08 -2.64
N GLY A 41 5.50 9.30 -3.43
CA GLY A 41 4.98 8.60 -4.61
C GLY A 41 4.80 9.47 -5.85
N ALA A 42 5.09 10.77 -5.80
CA ALA A 42 4.94 11.65 -6.95
C ALA A 42 5.80 11.17 -8.14
N GLY A 43 5.22 11.13 -9.34
CA GLY A 43 5.88 10.73 -10.58
C GLY A 43 6.32 9.27 -10.66
N ALA A 44 6.00 8.42 -9.67
CA ALA A 44 6.48 7.03 -9.60
C ALA A 44 6.23 6.23 -10.88
N ASN A 45 5.07 6.43 -11.51
CA ASN A 45 4.67 5.73 -12.74
C ASN A 45 5.42 6.18 -14.01
N ALA A 46 6.18 7.29 -13.95
CA ALA A 46 6.98 7.80 -15.06
C ALA A 46 8.48 7.84 -14.78
N ARG A 47 8.90 7.73 -13.52
CA ARG A 47 10.29 7.91 -13.10
C ARG A 47 11.24 6.90 -13.73
N ALA A 48 10.95 5.60 -13.66
CA ALA A 48 11.61 4.52 -14.38
C ALA A 48 13.16 4.57 -14.37
N ASP A 49 13.78 4.82 -13.22
CA ASP A 49 15.24 4.93 -13.03
C ASP A 49 15.82 3.83 -12.13
N ASP A 50 14.96 2.95 -11.58
CA ASP A 50 15.37 1.80 -10.77
C ASP A 50 14.38 0.63 -10.86
N ALA A 51 14.68 -0.50 -10.22
CA ALA A 51 13.88 -1.72 -10.33
C ALA A 51 12.47 -1.61 -9.77
N SER A 52 12.14 -0.56 -8.96
CA SER A 52 10.77 -0.34 -8.48
C SER A 52 9.77 -0.07 -9.61
N THR A 53 10.25 0.26 -10.81
CA THR A 53 9.42 0.41 -11.99
C THR A 53 8.68 -0.90 -12.37
N ALA A 54 9.21 -2.08 -12.02
CA ALA A 54 8.51 -3.36 -12.21
C ALA A 54 7.18 -3.41 -11.46
N PHE A 55 7.06 -2.66 -10.35
CA PHE A 55 5.84 -2.47 -9.58
C PHE A 55 5.06 -1.25 -10.05
N HIS A 56 5.70 -0.07 -10.11
CA HIS A 56 4.99 1.19 -10.41
C HIS A 56 4.47 1.28 -11.84
N ASN A 57 5.28 0.87 -12.81
CA ASN A 57 4.93 0.84 -14.24
C ASN A 57 5.86 -0.12 -14.97
N PRO A 58 5.40 -1.35 -15.26
CA PRO A 58 6.26 -2.34 -15.92
C PRO A 58 6.89 -1.85 -17.23
N ALA A 59 6.21 -0.96 -17.99
CA ALA A 59 6.75 -0.38 -19.22
C ALA A 59 8.09 0.34 -18.99
N GLY A 60 8.28 0.95 -17.79
CA GLY A 60 9.50 1.65 -17.44
C GLY A 60 10.74 0.75 -17.30
N MET A 61 10.56 -0.57 -17.15
CA MET A 61 11.68 -1.51 -17.10
C MET A 61 12.58 -1.45 -18.32
N THR A 62 12.05 -1.06 -19.49
CA THR A 62 12.81 -0.93 -20.74
C THR A 62 13.92 0.12 -20.68
N ARG A 63 13.84 1.07 -19.73
CA ARG A 63 14.87 2.08 -19.51
C ARG A 63 16.10 1.57 -18.76
N LEU A 64 15.96 0.45 -18.05
CA LEU A 64 17.05 -0.09 -17.25
C LEU A 64 18.06 -0.83 -18.13
N ASP A 65 19.30 -0.36 -18.11
CA ASP A 65 20.35 -0.87 -19.01
C ASP A 65 20.87 -2.23 -18.59
N ASP A 66 20.78 -2.57 -17.29
CA ASP A 66 21.28 -3.81 -16.72
C ASP A 66 20.25 -4.53 -15.86
N HIS A 67 20.61 -5.72 -15.37
CA HIS A 67 19.88 -6.40 -14.31
C HIS A 67 19.92 -5.54 -13.04
N GLN A 68 18.77 -5.34 -12.43
CA GLN A 68 18.66 -4.54 -11.22
C GLN A 68 17.79 -5.23 -10.17
N PHE A 69 18.21 -5.09 -8.93
CA PHE A 69 17.42 -5.48 -7.76
C PHE A 69 17.19 -4.26 -6.89
N MET A 70 16.02 -4.14 -6.33
CA MET A 70 15.70 -3.19 -5.27
C MET A 70 15.06 -3.94 -4.10
N GLY A 71 15.54 -3.67 -2.90
CA GLY A 71 14.90 -4.05 -1.66
C GLY A 71 14.63 -2.82 -0.81
N GLY A 72 13.45 -2.76 -0.21
CA GLY A 72 13.07 -1.67 0.67
C GLY A 72 12.43 -2.19 1.95
N LEU A 73 12.77 -1.52 3.05
CA LEU A 73 12.18 -1.73 4.37
C LEU A 73 11.67 -0.39 4.88
N ALA A 74 10.50 -0.35 5.46
CA ALA A 74 10.05 0.83 6.20
C ALA A 74 9.40 0.41 7.51
N ALA A 75 9.47 1.31 8.48
CA ALA A 75 8.86 1.18 9.79
C ALA A 75 7.98 2.41 10.03
N GLY A 76 6.72 2.18 10.34
CA GLY A 76 5.77 3.23 10.63
C GLY A 76 5.20 3.13 12.04
N ILE A 77 4.79 4.27 12.56
CA ILE A 77 4.01 4.39 13.80
C ILE A 77 2.79 5.25 13.48
N SER A 78 1.61 4.76 13.83
CA SER A 78 0.37 5.53 13.77
C SER A 78 -0.09 5.98 15.14
N GLU A 79 -0.69 7.15 15.16
CA GLU A 79 -1.41 7.69 16.30
C GLU A 79 -2.86 7.93 15.87
N ILE A 80 -3.77 7.11 16.40
CA ILE A 80 -5.19 7.13 16.06
C ILE A 80 -5.96 7.27 17.39
N ARG A 81 -6.48 8.47 17.68
CA ARG A 81 -7.15 8.75 18.95
C ARG A 81 -8.55 9.29 18.71
N PHE A 82 -9.52 8.57 19.24
CA PHE A 82 -10.92 8.95 19.22
C PHE A 82 -11.27 9.81 20.44
N ASN A 83 -12.22 10.73 20.27
CA ASN A 83 -12.88 11.47 21.33
C ASN A 83 -14.39 11.32 21.14
N SER A 84 -15.05 10.73 22.11
CA SER A 84 -16.51 10.61 22.12
C SER A 84 -17.18 11.96 22.39
N ASP A 85 -18.32 12.19 21.72
CA ASP A 85 -19.16 13.34 22.01
C ASP A 85 -20.03 13.04 23.27
N PRO A 86 -20.41 14.07 24.06
CA PRO A 86 -21.20 13.88 25.28
C PRO A 86 -22.59 13.26 25.07
N ASP A 87 -23.11 13.33 23.85
CA ASP A 87 -24.41 12.76 23.44
C ASP A 87 -24.29 11.38 22.77
N THR A 88 -23.14 10.72 22.90
CA THR A 88 -22.96 9.33 22.49
C THR A 88 -23.90 8.42 23.28
N PRO A 89 -24.79 7.64 22.62
CA PRO A 89 -25.73 6.77 23.32
C PRO A 89 -25.08 5.61 24.07
N SER A 90 -23.93 5.13 23.61
CA SER A 90 -23.14 4.12 24.34
C SER A 90 -22.59 4.71 25.65
N THR A 91 -22.89 4.09 26.77
CA THR A 91 -22.69 4.69 28.09
C THR A 91 -21.53 4.12 28.89
N SER A 92 -20.86 3.08 28.40
CA SER A 92 -19.77 2.44 29.11
C SER A 92 -18.53 2.31 28.24
N GLY A 93 -17.37 2.61 28.82
CA GLY A 93 -16.06 2.56 28.17
C GLY A 93 -15.41 3.93 28.03
N GLY A 94 -14.11 3.91 27.78
CA GLY A 94 -13.32 5.11 27.47
C GLY A 94 -13.22 5.34 25.96
N ASP A 95 -12.39 6.28 25.57
CA ASP A 95 -12.17 6.63 24.14
C ASP A 95 -11.22 5.65 23.42
N GLY A 96 -10.77 4.56 24.06
CA GLY A 96 -9.90 3.55 23.47
C GLY A 96 -8.42 3.90 23.40
N GLY A 97 -8.03 5.05 23.95
CA GLY A 97 -6.61 5.47 23.97
C GLY A 97 -6.01 5.74 22.59
N ASP A 98 -4.81 5.26 22.38
CA ASP A 98 -4.19 5.23 21.04
C ASP A 98 -4.52 3.89 20.40
N GLN A 99 -5.33 3.95 19.36
CA GLN A 99 -5.83 2.79 18.61
C GLN A 99 -4.91 2.40 17.45
N GLY A 100 -3.87 3.20 17.22
CA GLY A 100 -2.83 2.93 16.23
C GLY A 100 -1.72 2.05 16.79
N GLY A 101 -0.64 1.89 16.02
CA GLY A 101 0.48 1.06 16.44
C GLY A 101 1.68 1.12 15.50
N PHE A 102 2.61 0.20 15.72
CA PHE A 102 3.78 0.00 14.87
C PHE A 102 3.42 -0.90 13.68
N PHE A 103 3.94 -0.56 12.51
CA PHE A 103 3.77 -1.39 11.30
C PHE A 103 5.05 -1.41 10.47
N PRO A 104 5.55 -2.60 10.12
CA PRO A 104 6.63 -2.76 9.17
C PRO A 104 6.11 -2.84 7.73
N ILE A 105 6.93 -2.42 6.79
CA ILE A 105 6.66 -2.54 5.36
C ILE A 105 7.89 -3.08 4.67
N VAL A 106 7.69 -4.03 3.78
CA VAL A 106 8.75 -4.66 3.00
C VAL A 106 8.33 -4.67 1.53
N GLY A 107 9.27 -4.38 0.65
CA GLY A 107 9.08 -4.51 -0.78
C GLY A 107 10.36 -4.97 -1.46
N SER A 108 10.24 -5.77 -2.50
CA SER A 108 11.38 -6.15 -3.33
C SER A 108 11.00 -6.24 -4.80
N GLN A 109 11.88 -5.77 -5.67
CA GLN A 109 11.69 -5.76 -7.09
C GLN A 109 12.97 -6.21 -7.80
N TYR A 110 12.79 -6.96 -8.87
CA TYR A 110 13.88 -7.41 -9.71
C TYR A 110 13.53 -7.17 -11.18
N VAL A 111 14.49 -6.66 -11.94
CA VAL A 111 14.38 -6.50 -13.39
C VAL A 111 15.54 -7.20 -14.06
N HIS A 112 15.22 -8.06 -15.03
CA HIS A 112 16.15 -8.80 -15.86
C HIS A 112 16.16 -8.24 -17.29
N LYS A 113 17.32 -7.81 -17.76
CA LYS A 113 17.52 -7.42 -19.15
C LYS A 113 17.62 -8.69 -20.01
N LEU A 114 16.57 -8.99 -20.79
CA LEU A 114 16.58 -10.13 -21.67
C LEU A 114 17.23 -9.78 -23.02
N THR A 115 16.83 -8.64 -23.62
CA THR A 115 17.41 -8.05 -24.84
C THR A 115 17.40 -6.53 -24.71
N ASP A 116 17.82 -5.80 -25.77
CA ASP A 116 17.73 -4.33 -25.75
C ASP A 116 16.28 -3.82 -25.78
N ARG A 117 15.31 -4.63 -26.23
CA ARG A 117 13.89 -4.28 -26.30
C ARG A 117 13.02 -4.96 -25.25
N PHE A 118 13.44 -6.09 -24.67
CA PHE A 118 12.65 -6.88 -23.72
C PHE A 118 13.25 -6.89 -22.33
N ARG A 119 12.40 -6.73 -21.32
CA ARG A 119 12.70 -6.90 -19.91
C ARG A 119 11.71 -7.84 -19.27
N LEU A 120 12.20 -8.61 -18.30
CA LEU A 120 11.37 -9.38 -17.37
C LEU A 120 11.47 -8.74 -16.00
N GLY A 121 10.38 -8.71 -15.27
CA GLY A 121 10.31 -8.17 -13.92
C GLY A 121 9.70 -9.16 -12.94
N MET A 122 10.01 -8.99 -11.69
CA MET A 122 9.37 -9.62 -10.56
C MET A 122 9.21 -8.61 -9.44
N SER A 123 8.02 -8.46 -8.91
CA SER A 123 7.73 -7.58 -7.76
C SER A 123 7.08 -8.38 -6.66
N LEU A 124 7.54 -8.16 -5.42
CA LEU A 124 6.86 -8.59 -4.20
C LEU A 124 6.55 -7.32 -3.39
N PHE A 125 5.29 -7.10 -3.11
CA PHE A 125 4.85 -5.86 -2.49
C PHE A 125 3.53 -6.02 -1.73
N SER A 126 3.27 -5.10 -0.80
CA SER A 126 1.97 -4.87 -0.20
C SER A 126 1.52 -3.45 -0.54
N ILE A 127 0.34 -3.32 -1.12
CA ILE A 127 -0.26 -2.00 -1.45
C ILE A 127 -1.40 -1.62 -0.51
N SER A 128 -1.93 -2.58 0.23
CA SER A 128 -3.07 -2.39 1.11
C SER A 128 -2.84 -3.09 2.44
N GLY A 129 -3.23 -2.42 3.49
CA GLY A 129 -3.20 -2.95 4.85
C GLY A 129 -3.88 -1.99 5.82
N ALA A 130 -4.39 -2.55 6.91
CA ALA A 130 -5.03 -1.81 7.98
C ALA A 130 -4.77 -2.49 9.32
N ALA A 131 -4.55 -1.69 10.36
CA ALA A 131 -4.60 -2.16 11.72
C ALA A 131 -5.21 -1.11 12.63
N LEU A 132 -6.07 -1.56 13.51
CA LEU A 132 -6.73 -0.75 14.51
C LEU A 132 -6.97 -1.62 15.75
N ASP A 133 -6.55 -1.16 16.92
CA ASP A 133 -6.76 -1.85 18.20
C ASP A 133 -7.23 -0.87 19.29
N PRO A 134 -8.54 -0.52 19.31
CA PRO A 134 -9.11 0.26 20.38
C PRO A 134 -9.33 -0.53 21.68
N GLY A 135 -9.21 -1.85 21.62
CA GLY A 135 -9.41 -2.76 22.74
C GLY A 135 -10.87 -2.99 23.14
N ASP A 136 -11.08 -3.85 24.12
CA ASP A 136 -12.41 -4.31 24.54
C ASP A 136 -13.17 -3.33 25.46
N GLU A 137 -12.50 -2.30 26.01
CA GLU A 137 -13.05 -1.40 27.03
C GLU A 137 -13.44 -0.02 26.51
N TRP A 138 -13.43 0.19 25.18
CA TRP A 138 -13.76 1.49 24.62
C TRP A 138 -15.25 1.63 24.29
N VAL A 139 -15.70 2.86 24.15
CA VAL A 139 -17.11 3.22 23.94
C VAL A 139 -17.69 2.64 22.64
N GLY A 140 -16.87 2.43 21.59
CA GLY A 140 -17.27 1.88 20.29
C GLY A 140 -16.97 0.37 20.14
N ARG A 141 -16.75 -0.38 21.22
CA ARG A 141 -16.44 -1.82 21.16
C ARG A 141 -17.48 -2.69 20.43
N ASN A 142 -18.71 -2.18 20.28
CA ASN A 142 -19.76 -2.85 19.51
C ASN A 142 -19.62 -2.63 17.99
N GLU A 143 -18.67 -1.81 17.55
CA GLU A 143 -18.37 -1.58 16.14
C GLU A 143 -17.04 -2.23 15.74
N VAL A 144 -16.03 -2.14 16.61
CA VAL A 144 -14.72 -2.76 16.42
C VAL A 144 -13.96 -2.82 17.75
N THR A 145 -13.24 -3.88 18.01
CA THR A 145 -12.26 -3.98 19.10
C THR A 145 -10.87 -4.31 18.57
N GLU A 146 -10.78 -4.89 17.39
CA GLU A 146 -9.54 -5.16 16.68
C GLU A 146 -9.84 -5.31 15.19
N LEU A 147 -8.97 -4.81 14.34
CA LEU A 147 -9.01 -5.04 12.88
C LEU A 147 -7.57 -5.15 12.39
N THR A 148 -7.29 -6.21 11.66
CA THR A 148 -6.06 -6.36 10.88
C THR A 148 -6.41 -6.78 9.47
N LEU A 149 -5.95 -6.04 8.47
CA LEU A 149 -6.04 -6.37 7.05
C LEU A 149 -4.63 -6.38 6.48
N LEU A 150 -4.26 -7.46 5.81
CA LEU A 150 -2.97 -7.59 5.14
C LEU A 150 -3.18 -8.06 3.71
N THR A 151 -2.43 -7.48 2.77
CA THR A 151 -2.32 -8.01 1.40
C THR A 151 -0.87 -8.08 0.97
N ILE A 152 -0.49 -9.15 0.28
CA ILE A 152 0.84 -9.33 -0.30
C ILE A 152 0.67 -9.85 -1.72
N THR A 153 1.30 -9.17 -2.69
CA THR A 153 1.22 -9.56 -4.11
C THR A 153 2.59 -9.92 -4.65
N ALA A 154 2.66 -11.05 -5.31
CA ALA A 154 3.81 -11.46 -6.11
C ALA A 154 3.44 -11.35 -7.60
N MET A 155 4.12 -10.47 -8.33
CA MET A 155 3.74 -10.11 -9.71
C MET A 155 4.93 -10.23 -10.68
N PRO A 156 5.05 -11.32 -11.42
CA PRO A 156 5.88 -11.37 -12.62
C PRO A 156 5.36 -10.41 -13.69
N SER A 157 6.27 -9.78 -14.41
CA SER A 157 5.96 -8.78 -15.43
C SER A 157 6.89 -8.84 -16.63
N VAL A 158 6.45 -8.27 -17.75
CA VAL A 158 7.22 -8.14 -18.98
C VAL A 158 7.08 -6.74 -19.53
N ALA A 159 8.14 -6.23 -20.16
CA ALA A 159 8.12 -4.95 -20.87
C ALA A 159 8.77 -5.08 -22.24
N PHE A 160 8.24 -4.30 -23.17
CA PHE A 160 8.69 -4.20 -24.53
C PHE A 160 8.84 -2.74 -24.98
N ARG A 161 10.02 -2.38 -25.46
CA ARG A 161 10.29 -1.09 -26.12
C ARG A 161 9.83 -1.17 -27.57
N ALA A 162 8.66 -0.60 -27.87
CA ALA A 162 8.07 -0.63 -29.20
C ALA A 162 8.80 0.33 -30.16
N THR A 163 9.11 1.54 -29.69
CA THR A 163 9.91 2.55 -30.38
C THR A 163 10.90 3.19 -29.41
N ASP A 164 11.70 4.14 -29.84
CA ASP A 164 12.63 4.86 -28.96
C ASP A 164 11.91 5.76 -27.93
N TRP A 165 10.67 6.13 -28.21
CA TRP A 165 9.85 7.00 -27.36
C TRP A 165 8.64 6.30 -26.72
N LEU A 166 8.36 5.03 -27.06
CA LEU A 166 7.19 4.29 -26.56
C LEU A 166 7.60 2.92 -26.02
N SER A 167 7.26 2.68 -24.78
CA SER A 167 7.34 1.37 -24.13
C SER A 167 5.99 0.95 -23.59
N ILE A 168 5.72 -0.36 -23.63
CA ILE A 168 4.54 -1.00 -23.05
C ILE A 168 4.98 -2.12 -22.11
N GLY A 169 4.21 -2.41 -21.09
CA GLY A 169 4.50 -3.50 -20.17
C GLY A 169 3.27 -3.93 -19.39
N GLY A 170 3.36 -5.10 -18.80
CA GLY A 170 2.28 -5.62 -17.98
C GLY A 170 2.75 -6.78 -17.12
N GLY A 171 1.93 -7.13 -16.14
CA GLY A 171 2.18 -8.24 -15.25
C GLY A 171 0.86 -8.91 -14.83
N VAL A 172 0.96 -10.18 -14.47
CA VAL A 172 -0.13 -10.96 -13.85
C VAL A 172 0.46 -11.62 -12.63
N GLY A 173 -0.17 -11.45 -11.49
CA GLY A 173 0.33 -11.93 -10.20
C GLY A 173 -0.74 -12.56 -9.35
N VAL A 174 -0.30 -13.09 -8.23
CA VAL A 174 -1.14 -13.64 -7.18
C VAL A 174 -1.03 -12.75 -5.96
N SER A 175 -2.18 -12.34 -5.45
CA SER A 175 -2.33 -11.59 -4.20
C SER A 175 -2.87 -12.54 -3.13
N TYR A 176 -2.20 -12.58 -2.00
CA TYR A 176 -2.73 -13.13 -0.76
C TYR A 176 -3.36 -12.00 0.04
N GLY A 177 -4.58 -12.20 0.51
CA GLY A 177 -5.26 -11.28 1.42
C GLY A 177 -5.68 -12.00 2.68
N SER A 178 -5.60 -11.33 3.83
CA SER A 178 -6.17 -11.84 5.08
C SER A 178 -6.79 -10.72 5.91
N ILE A 179 -7.86 -11.04 6.63
CA ILE A 179 -8.50 -10.15 7.59
C ILE A 179 -8.80 -10.88 8.89
N ASP A 180 -8.45 -10.23 9.99
CA ASP A 180 -8.93 -10.55 11.34
C ASP A 180 -9.78 -9.38 11.84
N PHE A 181 -10.96 -9.66 12.39
CA PHE A 181 -11.89 -8.64 12.84
C PHE A 181 -12.64 -9.05 14.09
N ASP A 182 -12.56 -8.22 15.12
CA ASP A 182 -13.18 -8.45 16.41
C ASP A 182 -14.13 -7.31 16.79
N LEU A 183 -15.24 -7.66 17.44
CA LEU A 183 -16.14 -6.70 18.08
C LEU A 183 -16.87 -7.33 19.27
N ARG A 184 -17.49 -6.51 20.11
CA ARG A 184 -18.45 -6.97 21.13
C ARG A 184 -19.87 -6.99 20.54
N SER A 185 -20.63 -8.03 20.85
CA SER A 185 -22.00 -8.15 20.37
C SER A 185 -22.84 -6.91 20.72
N PRO A 186 -23.50 -6.26 19.75
CA PRO A 186 -24.39 -5.14 20.01
C PRO A 186 -25.75 -5.56 20.61
N LEU A 187 -26.02 -6.87 20.62
CA LEU A 187 -27.25 -7.38 21.23
C LEU A 187 -27.14 -7.28 22.76
N PRO A 188 -28.23 -6.92 23.46
CA PRO A 188 -28.24 -6.83 24.91
C PRO A 188 -28.27 -8.23 25.54
N LEU A 189 -27.31 -9.06 25.22
CA LEU A 189 -27.00 -10.29 25.94
C LEU A 189 -26.26 -9.87 27.21
N LEU A 190 -26.61 -10.46 28.33
CA LEU A 190 -26.09 -10.16 29.67
C LEU A 190 -24.55 -10.11 29.81
N LEU A 191 -23.79 -10.47 28.79
CA LEU A 191 -22.33 -10.59 28.81
C LEU A 191 -21.62 -9.95 27.62
N GLU A 192 -22.29 -9.30 26.65
CA GLU A 192 -21.70 -8.74 25.43
C GLU A 192 -20.59 -9.66 24.85
N PRO A 193 -20.93 -10.88 24.39
CA PRO A 193 -19.92 -11.85 23.96
C PRO A 193 -19.07 -11.29 22.85
N LYS A 194 -17.78 -11.57 22.86
CA LYS A 194 -16.85 -11.21 21.79
C LYS A 194 -17.20 -12.00 20.55
N ILE A 195 -17.36 -11.29 19.43
CA ILE A 195 -17.47 -11.84 18.07
C ILE A 195 -16.11 -11.70 17.45
N LYS A 196 -15.57 -12.80 16.93
CA LYS A 196 -14.26 -12.86 16.29
C LYS A 196 -14.38 -13.50 14.91
N ILE A 197 -13.80 -12.84 13.93
CA ILE A 197 -13.50 -13.40 12.62
C ILE A 197 -11.98 -13.58 12.59
N ASP A 198 -11.53 -14.82 12.62
CA ASP A 198 -10.12 -15.17 12.64
C ASP A 198 -9.76 -15.92 11.33
N ASN A 199 -8.53 -15.77 10.87
CA ASN A 199 -7.96 -16.49 9.73
C ASN A 199 -8.82 -16.43 8.45
N ALA A 200 -9.51 -15.32 8.21
CA ALA A 200 -10.21 -15.14 6.96
C ALA A 200 -9.19 -14.75 5.87
N ASP A 201 -8.86 -15.67 4.98
CA ASP A 201 -7.83 -15.46 3.97
C ASP A 201 -8.18 -16.08 2.61
N ASP A 202 -7.54 -15.56 1.56
CA ASP A 202 -7.70 -16.03 0.19
C ASP A 202 -6.53 -15.64 -0.70
N PHE A 203 -6.45 -16.29 -1.87
CA PHE A 203 -5.54 -15.99 -2.96
C PHE A 203 -6.30 -15.58 -4.22
N ALA A 204 -6.07 -14.35 -4.69
CA ALA A 204 -6.71 -13.80 -5.87
C ALA A 204 -5.71 -13.43 -6.96
N LEU A 205 -6.18 -13.35 -8.20
CA LEU A 205 -5.40 -12.85 -9.32
C LEU A 205 -5.46 -11.33 -9.39
N ALA A 206 -4.31 -10.72 -9.63
CA ALA A 206 -4.17 -9.31 -9.93
C ALA A 206 -3.37 -9.13 -11.23
N TRP A 207 -3.68 -8.12 -12.03
CA TRP A 207 -2.90 -7.82 -13.21
C TRP A 207 -2.73 -6.31 -13.40
N THR A 208 -1.70 -5.94 -14.14
CA THR A 208 -1.40 -4.54 -14.45
C THR A 208 -0.95 -4.39 -15.89
N VAL A 209 -1.26 -3.26 -16.48
CA VAL A 209 -0.80 -2.85 -17.81
C VAL A 209 -0.32 -1.40 -17.73
N GLY A 210 0.82 -1.12 -18.35
CA GLY A 210 1.40 0.21 -18.32
C GLY A 210 1.98 0.63 -19.66
N VAL A 211 2.01 1.94 -19.85
CA VAL A 211 2.63 2.63 -20.99
C VAL A 211 3.60 3.68 -20.45
N LEU A 212 4.75 3.80 -21.08
CA LEU A 212 5.70 4.89 -20.86
C LEU A 212 5.98 5.60 -22.18
N LEU A 213 5.82 6.92 -22.18
CA LEU A 213 6.10 7.81 -23.30
C LEU A 213 7.29 8.70 -22.95
N GLU A 214 8.24 8.79 -23.86
CA GLU A 214 9.49 9.56 -23.74
C GLU A 214 9.67 10.46 -24.97
N PRO A 215 8.84 11.52 -25.09
CA PRO A 215 8.90 12.41 -26.27
C PRO A 215 10.20 13.22 -26.33
N ASP A 216 10.87 13.37 -25.19
CA ASP A 216 12.15 14.07 -25.03
C ASP A 216 13.00 13.33 -23.99
N PRO A 217 14.33 13.30 -24.09
CA PRO A 217 15.19 12.59 -23.14
C PRO A 217 15.00 12.99 -21.66
N GLY A 218 14.58 14.23 -21.38
CA GLY A 218 14.32 14.74 -20.05
C GLY A 218 12.85 14.69 -19.62
N LEU A 219 11.91 14.22 -20.48
CA LEU A 219 10.49 14.27 -20.19
C LEU A 219 9.83 12.91 -20.41
N ARG A 220 9.16 12.41 -19.37
CA ARG A 220 8.48 11.11 -19.39
C ARG A 220 7.04 11.22 -18.87
N PHE A 221 6.15 10.49 -19.52
CA PHE A 221 4.76 10.32 -19.12
C PHE A 221 4.49 8.83 -18.94
N GLY A 222 3.96 8.45 -17.80
CA GLY A 222 3.57 7.07 -17.51
C GLY A 222 2.08 6.98 -17.20
N VAL A 223 1.42 5.94 -17.74
CA VAL A 223 0.04 5.59 -17.40
C VAL A 223 0.00 4.13 -17.08
N VAL A 224 -0.67 3.78 -16.00
CA VAL A 224 -0.83 2.39 -15.53
C VAL A 224 -2.26 2.15 -15.15
N TYR A 225 -2.80 1.04 -15.61
CA TYR A 225 -4.03 0.46 -15.09
C TYR A 225 -3.68 -0.77 -14.23
N GLN A 226 -4.26 -0.85 -13.06
CA GLN A 226 -4.22 -2.00 -12.16
C GLN A 226 -5.64 -2.56 -12.04
N SER A 227 -5.77 -3.88 -12.20
CA SER A 227 -7.07 -4.55 -12.05
C SER A 227 -7.59 -4.50 -10.61
N LYS A 228 -8.87 -4.70 -10.47
CA LYS A 228 -9.49 -5.13 -9.23
C LYS A 228 -8.84 -6.45 -8.75
N THR A 229 -8.78 -6.67 -7.46
CA THR A 229 -8.38 -7.95 -6.85
C THR A 229 -9.56 -8.44 -6.01
N GLU A 230 -10.19 -9.51 -6.46
CA GLU A 230 -11.38 -10.10 -5.86
C GLU A 230 -10.95 -11.17 -4.86
N LEU A 231 -11.11 -10.89 -3.55
CA LEU A 231 -10.77 -11.79 -2.46
C LEU A 231 -12.06 -12.38 -1.87
N GLU A 232 -12.21 -13.69 -1.97
CA GLU A 232 -13.29 -14.47 -1.36
C GLU A 232 -12.76 -15.11 -0.07
N LEU A 233 -12.73 -14.33 1.01
CA LEU A 233 -12.08 -14.70 2.27
C LEU A 233 -12.93 -15.71 3.05
N ASP A 234 -12.39 -16.91 3.25
CA ASP A 234 -12.98 -17.96 4.11
C ASP A 234 -12.35 -17.91 5.50
N GLY A 235 -13.15 -17.80 6.55
CA GLY A 235 -12.64 -17.65 7.90
C GLY A 235 -13.44 -18.37 8.99
N ASP A 236 -12.87 -18.34 10.19
CA ASP A 236 -13.47 -18.87 11.41
C ASP A 236 -14.32 -17.82 12.11
N LEU A 237 -15.60 -18.13 12.39
CA LEU A 237 -16.45 -17.28 13.22
C LEU A 237 -16.58 -17.85 14.62
N LYS A 238 -16.30 -17.02 15.65
CA LYS A 238 -16.47 -17.39 17.07
C LYS A 238 -17.33 -16.36 17.79
N ILE A 239 -18.26 -16.82 18.62
CA ILE A 239 -19.07 -15.97 19.49
C ILE A 239 -18.96 -16.47 20.94
N GLY A 240 -18.44 -15.62 21.84
CA GLY A 240 -18.23 -15.98 23.24
C GLY A 240 -17.32 -17.19 23.43
N GLY A 241 -16.36 -17.38 22.53
CA GLY A 241 -15.42 -18.50 22.53
C GLY A 241 -15.95 -19.80 21.89
N ASN A 242 -17.22 -19.84 21.47
CA ASN A 242 -17.78 -20.99 20.76
C ASN A 242 -17.64 -20.80 19.24
N SER A 243 -17.05 -21.80 18.57
CA SER A 243 -16.98 -21.79 17.10
C SER A 243 -18.37 -22.02 16.49
N LEU A 244 -18.66 -21.23 15.48
CA LEU A 244 -19.83 -21.31 14.63
C LEU A 244 -19.45 -21.83 13.23
N PRO A 245 -20.41 -22.12 12.34
CA PRO A 245 -20.10 -22.30 10.92
C PRO A 245 -19.22 -21.19 10.41
N GLY A 246 -18.33 -21.49 9.45
CA GLY A 246 -17.41 -20.52 8.86
C GLY A 246 -18.11 -19.29 8.31
N ILE A 247 -17.36 -18.25 8.13
CA ILE A 247 -17.79 -17.02 7.49
C ILE A 247 -17.08 -16.88 6.14
N ASP A 248 -17.83 -16.58 5.11
CA ASP A 248 -17.34 -16.18 3.79
C ASP A 248 -17.51 -14.67 3.65
N LEU A 249 -16.50 -13.95 3.18
CA LEU A 249 -16.48 -12.49 3.07
C LEU A 249 -15.85 -12.08 1.73
N ASP A 250 -16.59 -11.37 0.89
CA ASP A 250 -16.08 -10.89 -0.40
C ASP A 250 -15.47 -9.48 -0.22
N LEU A 251 -14.14 -9.40 -0.29
CA LEU A 251 -13.39 -8.14 -0.14
C LEU A 251 -12.68 -7.77 -1.45
N ASP A 252 -13.27 -6.86 -2.19
CA ASP A 252 -12.71 -6.37 -3.45
C ASP A 252 -11.73 -5.20 -3.23
N LEU A 253 -10.47 -5.38 -3.61
CA LEU A 253 -9.53 -4.26 -3.66
C LEU A 253 -9.69 -3.49 -4.96
N ALA A 254 -9.75 -2.17 -4.86
CA ALA A 254 -10.06 -1.24 -5.92
C ALA A 254 -9.18 -1.41 -7.18
N GLN A 255 -9.77 -1.38 -8.36
CA GLN A 255 -9.04 -1.08 -9.58
C GLN A 255 -8.54 0.37 -9.56
N ALA A 256 -7.50 0.66 -10.34
CA ALA A 256 -6.90 1.98 -10.35
C ALA A 256 -6.31 2.37 -11.71
N VAL A 257 -6.43 3.65 -12.05
CA VAL A 257 -5.65 4.30 -13.10
C VAL A 257 -4.69 5.28 -12.47
N ARG A 258 -3.39 5.11 -12.71
CA ARG A 258 -2.34 5.98 -12.17
C ARG A 258 -1.55 6.62 -13.30
N MET A 259 -1.32 7.91 -13.19
CA MET A 259 -0.57 8.70 -14.17
C MET A 259 0.62 9.36 -13.47
N GLY A 260 1.71 9.49 -14.19
CA GLY A 260 2.90 10.17 -13.70
C GLY A 260 3.55 11.00 -14.78
N VAL A 261 4.20 12.08 -14.35
CA VAL A 261 5.14 12.86 -15.16
C VAL A 261 6.45 12.93 -14.41
N TYR A 262 7.53 12.75 -15.12
CA TYR A 262 8.88 13.03 -14.64
C TYR A 262 9.55 13.97 -15.64
N TRP A 263 10.02 15.12 -15.15
CA TRP A 263 10.63 16.14 -16.00
C TRP A 263 11.94 16.65 -15.41
N ASP A 264 13.04 16.37 -16.10
CA ASP A 264 14.35 16.94 -15.85
C ASP A 264 14.35 18.39 -16.35
N VAL A 265 14.04 19.34 -15.45
CA VAL A 265 14.01 20.78 -15.77
C VAL A 265 15.42 21.30 -16.04
N THR A 266 16.40 20.76 -15.34
CA THR A 266 17.84 20.98 -15.56
C THR A 266 18.58 19.69 -15.26
N ASP A 267 19.89 19.64 -15.56
CA ASP A 267 20.75 18.47 -15.23
C ASP A 267 20.76 18.11 -13.73
N ARG A 268 20.33 19.03 -12.86
CA ARG A 268 20.34 18.83 -11.40
C ARG A 268 18.99 18.90 -10.74
N PHE A 269 17.95 19.30 -11.45
CA PHE A 269 16.63 19.51 -10.85
C PHE A 269 15.52 18.88 -11.69
N ALA A 270 14.75 18.00 -11.04
CA ALA A 270 13.58 17.36 -11.65
C ALA A 270 12.30 17.68 -10.88
N VAL A 271 11.20 17.76 -11.63
CA VAL A 271 9.82 17.92 -11.15
C VAL A 271 9.05 16.65 -11.48
N LEU A 272 8.32 16.16 -10.50
CA LEU A 272 7.53 14.94 -10.58
C LEU A 272 6.07 15.26 -10.28
N LEU A 273 5.16 14.76 -11.12
CA LEU A 273 3.71 14.93 -10.91
C LEU A 273 3.02 13.58 -10.94
N SER A 274 1.94 13.44 -10.17
CA SER A 274 1.04 12.29 -10.19
C SER A 274 -0.41 12.69 -10.17
N ALA A 275 -1.23 11.89 -10.86
CA ALA A 275 -2.67 11.86 -10.68
C ALA A 275 -3.10 10.39 -10.66
N ALA A 276 -4.11 10.06 -9.85
CA ALA A 276 -4.68 8.73 -9.84
C ALA A 276 -6.19 8.78 -9.55
N TRP A 277 -6.88 7.78 -10.08
CA TRP A 277 -8.25 7.41 -9.76
C TRP A 277 -8.25 5.98 -9.22
N GLU A 278 -8.99 5.74 -8.15
CA GLU A 278 -9.14 4.44 -7.51
C GLU A 278 -10.62 4.19 -7.25
N ASP A 279 -11.12 3.06 -7.74
CA ASP A 279 -12.54 2.65 -7.69
C ASP A 279 -12.85 1.97 -6.35
N TRP A 280 -12.88 2.75 -5.28
CA TRP A 280 -13.27 2.24 -3.96
C TRP A 280 -14.79 2.01 -3.83
N SER A 281 -15.59 2.40 -4.83
CA SER A 281 -17.03 2.14 -4.83
C SER A 281 -17.37 0.64 -4.90
N GLU A 282 -16.43 -0.22 -5.30
CA GLU A 282 -16.54 -1.68 -5.17
C GLU A 282 -16.81 -2.11 -3.71
N LEU A 283 -16.34 -1.33 -2.71
CA LEU A 283 -16.62 -1.53 -1.29
C LEU A 283 -17.86 -0.74 -0.81
N GLU A 284 -18.87 -0.52 -1.64
CA GLU A 284 -20.14 0.05 -1.16
C GLU A 284 -20.85 -0.94 -0.21
N ASN A 285 -20.88 -2.21 -0.57
CA ASN A 285 -21.44 -3.29 0.25
C ASN A 285 -20.49 -4.50 0.19
N ILE A 286 -20.07 -4.99 1.33
CA ILE A 286 -19.28 -6.21 1.43
C ILE A 286 -20.25 -7.38 1.64
N PRO A 287 -20.42 -8.28 0.65
CA PRO A 287 -21.21 -9.50 0.84
C PRO A 287 -20.54 -10.38 1.90
N LEU A 288 -21.37 -11.00 2.74
CA LEU A 288 -20.92 -11.99 3.70
C LEU A 288 -21.92 -13.12 3.82
N SER A 289 -21.45 -14.30 4.17
CA SER A 289 -22.27 -15.48 4.44
C SER A 289 -21.81 -16.16 5.71
N VAL A 290 -22.75 -16.59 6.54
CA VAL A 290 -22.48 -17.38 7.75
C VAL A 290 -23.31 -18.67 7.71
N GLY A 291 -22.65 -19.81 7.57
CA GLY A 291 -23.33 -21.10 7.46
C GLY A 291 -24.31 -21.18 6.28
N GLY A 292 -24.02 -20.46 5.17
CA GLY A 292 -24.87 -20.39 3.98
C GLY A 292 -26.01 -19.38 4.05
N VAL A 293 -26.09 -18.57 5.10
CA VAL A 293 -27.08 -17.46 5.22
C VAL A 293 -26.38 -16.16 4.86
N GLY A 294 -26.73 -15.60 3.71
CA GLY A 294 -26.16 -14.38 3.18
C GLY A 294 -26.64 -13.11 3.89
N ALA A 295 -25.74 -12.15 4.03
CA ALA A 295 -25.98 -10.78 4.48
C ALA A 295 -25.06 -9.82 3.70
N ALA A 296 -25.09 -8.52 4.01
CA ALA A 296 -24.17 -7.54 3.47
C ALA A 296 -23.80 -6.51 4.52
N LEU A 297 -22.53 -6.11 4.56
CA LEU A 297 -22.05 -5.01 5.39
C LEU A 297 -21.97 -3.73 4.54
N PRO A 298 -22.81 -2.71 4.78
CA PRO A 298 -22.73 -1.46 4.06
C PRO A 298 -21.54 -0.64 4.57
N ILE A 299 -20.52 -0.49 3.73
CA ILE A 299 -19.34 0.35 4.00
C ILE A 299 -19.48 1.71 3.31
N ASN A 300 -20.22 1.76 2.18
CA ASN A 300 -20.53 2.96 1.42
C ASN A 300 -19.30 3.76 0.97
N PHE A 301 -18.23 3.07 0.60
CA PHE A 301 -17.07 3.71 0.02
C PHE A 301 -17.40 4.27 -1.37
N LYS A 302 -16.62 5.19 -1.83
CA LYS A 302 -16.73 5.87 -3.12
C LYS A 302 -15.34 6.06 -3.71
N ASP A 303 -15.28 6.26 -5.00
CA ASP A 303 -14.05 6.55 -5.72
C ASP A 303 -13.22 7.65 -5.08
N THR A 304 -11.91 7.45 -5.14
CA THR A 304 -10.94 8.45 -4.70
C THR A 304 -10.09 8.97 -5.85
N TRP A 305 -9.65 10.20 -5.67
CA TRP A 305 -8.72 10.88 -6.55
C TRP A 305 -7.50 11.30 -5.76
N LYS A 306 -6.32 11.06 -6.35
CA LYS A 306 -5.02 11.45 -5.79
C LYS A 306 -4.33 12.45 -6.70
N GLY A 307 -3.63 13.39 -6.11
CA GLY A 307 -2.78 14.34 -6.82
C GLY A 307 -1.49 14.60 -6.05
N GLY A 308 -0.35 14.59 -6.74
CA GLY A 308 0.93 14.77 -6.07
C GLY A 308 1.94 15.55 -6.87
N ILE A 309 2.85 16.19 -6.15
CA ILE A 309 4.01 16.89 -6.69
C ILE A 309 5.26 16.50 -5.91
N GLY A 310 6.35 16.25 -6.61
CA GLY A 310 7.65 15.94 -6.03
C GLY A 310 8.77 16.70 -6.70
N PHE A 311 9.87 16.81 -6.00
CA PHE A 311 11.08 17.47 -6.47
C PHE A 311 12.30 16.61 -6.14
N GLU A 312 13.22 16.52 -7.07
CA GLU A 312 14.53 15.92 -6.88
C GLU A 312 15.62 16.94 -7.21
N TYR A 313 16.64 16.98 -6.37
CA TYR A 313 17.79 17.87 -6.56
C TYR A 313 19.09 17.12 -6.39
N GLN A 314 19.93 17.11 -7.43
CA GLN A 314 21.28 16.53 -7.40
C GLN A 314 22.22 17.50 -6.69
N LEU A 315 22.35 17.34 -5.37
CA LEU A 315 23.16 18.21 -4.52
C LEU A 315 24.67 18.02 -4.80
N LEU A 316 25.10 16.75 -4.88
CA LEU A 316 26.46 16.31 -5.22
C LEU A 316 26.32 15.21 -6.30
N ASP A 317 27.39 14.88 -7.00
CA ASP A 317 27.38 13.82 -8.02
C ASP A 317 26.86 12.47 -7.45
N ALA A 318 27.17 12.18 -6.18
CA ALA A 318 26.73 10.98 -5.50
C ALA A 318 25.45 11.16 -4.67
N LEU A 319 24.94 12.39 -4.42
CA LEU A 319 23.84 12.65 -3.49
C LEU A 319 22.68 13.40 -4.13
N ARG A 320 21.53 12.74 -4.20
CA ARG A 320 20.25 13.32 -4.64
C ARG A 320 19.32 13.48 -3.44
N LEU A 321 18.80 14.68 -3.27
CA LEU A 321 17.75 14.98 -2.29
C LEU A 321 16.37 14.89 -2.92
N GLN A 322 15.39 14.53 -2.13
CA GLN A 322 14.01 14.32 -2.54
C GLN A 322 13.05 15.02 -1.57
N THR A 323 11.96 15.57 -2.09
CA THR A 323 10.83 16.00 -1.28
C THR A 323 9.54 15.90 -2.10
N GLY A 324 8.41 15.69 -1.46
CA GLY A 324 7.14 15.57 -2.16
C GLY A 324 5.94 15.75 -1.27
N PHE A 325 4.82 16.00 -1.94
CA PHE A 325 3.50 16.14 -1.35
C PHE A 325 2.50 15.34 -2.16
N MET A 326 1.61 14.61 -1.48
CA MET A 326 0.49 13.88 -2.08
C MET A 326 -0.78 14.24 -1.32
N TRP A 327 -1.87 14.42 -2.04
CA TRP A 327 -3.20 14.64 -1.50
C TRP A 327 -4.18 13.61 -2.08
N ASP A 328 -5.02 13.03 -1.21
CA ASP A 328 -6.04 12.04 -1.54
C ASP A 328 -7.41 12.52 -1.05
N THR A 329 -8.45 12.33 -1.85
CA THR A 329 -9.83 12.57 -1.41
C THR A 329 -10.28 11.49 -0.42
N SER A 330 -11.30 11.81 0.39
CA SER A 330 -11.90 10.84 1.32
C SER A 330 -12.64 9.73 0.55
N PRO A 331 -12.40 8.44 0.88
CA PRO A 331 -13.13 7.32 0.27
C PRO A 331 -14.57 7.19 0.81
N VAL A 332 -14.94 7.89 1.87
CA VAL A 332 -16.23 7.76 2.53
C VAL A 332 -16.84 9.12 2.85
N ARG A 333 -18.16 9.24 2.74
CA ARG A 333 -18.88 10.44 3.18
C ARG A 333 -18.96 10.45 4.71
N GLN A 334 -18.97 11.62 5.31
CA GLN A 334 -19.00 11.76 6.78
C GLN A 334 -20.17 10.99 7.43
N LYS A 335 -21.34 10.93 6.78
CA LYS A 335 -22.54 10.25 7.30
C LYS A 335 -22.47 8.72 7.22
N ASP A 336 -21.59 8.19 6.38
CA ASP A 336 -21.45 6.78 6.09
C ASP A 336 -20.18 6.18 6.75
N ARG A 337 -19.43 6.99 7.51
CA ARG A 337 -18.15 6.58 8.13
C ARG A 337 -18.39 5.62 9.28
N ILE A 338 -17.58 4.56 9.34
CA ILE A 338 -17.60 3.51 10.37
C ILE A 338 -16.33 3.56 11.21
N ALA A 339 -16.38 2.99 12.41
CA ALA A 339 -15.24 3.03 13.34
C ALA A 339 -14.06 2.17 12.90
N SER A 340 -14.32 1.07 12.19
CA SER A 340 -13.29 0.15 11.67
C SER A 340 -12.35 0.80 10.64
N PHE A 341 -12.83 1.86 9.94
CA PHE A 341 -12.04 2.59 8.94
C PHE A 341 -12.11 4.10 9.21
N PRO A 342 -11.34 4.60 10.18
CA PRO A 342 -11.38 6.00 10.60
C PRO A 342 -10.62 6.92 9.64
N ILE A 343 -10.92 6.82 8.35
CA ILE A 343 -10.24 7.55 7.28
C ILE A 343 -11.07 8.72 6.75
N ASP A 344 -10.37 9.79 6.39
CA ASP A 344 -10.93 10.96 5.72
C ASP A 344 -10.04 11.30 4.51
N ARG A 345 -10.06 12.55 4.03
CA ARG A 345 -9.03 13.03 3.12
C ARG A 345 -7.65 12.85 3.73
N GLN A 346 -6.67 12.57 2.90
CA GLN A 346 -5.31 12.42 3.38
C GLN A 346 -4.38 13.39 2.69
N PHE A 347 -3.31 13.71 3.37
CA PHE A 347 -2.14 14.23 2.71
C PHE A 347 -0.86 13.62 3.28
N ARG A 348 0.15 13.53 2.43
CA ARG A 348 1.47 13.01 2.76
C ARG A 348 2.51 14.06 2.41
N ILE A 349 3.45 14.25 3.33
CA ILE A 349 4.64 15.07 3.11
C ILE A 349 5.83 14.16 3.30
N ALA A 350 6.70 14.13 2.30
CA ALA A 350 7.87 13.28 2.33
C ALA A 350 9.15 14.07 2.10
N THR A 351 10.23 13.54 2.64
CA THR A 351 11.60 13.94 2.31
C THR A 351 12.48 12.69 2.24
N GLY A 352 13.54 12.75 1.46
CA GLY A 352 14.46 11.64 1.33
C GLY A 352 15.80 12.05 0.73
N ALA A 353 16.71 11.10 0.75
CA ALA A 353 18.01 11.21 0.13
C ALA A 353 18.39 9.87 -0.52
N ARG A 354 18.99 9.93 -1.69
CA ARG A 354 19.59 8.79 -2.39
C ARG A 354 21.08 9.04 -2.55
N TYR A 355 21.87 8.07 -2.11
CA TYR A 355 23.32 8.14 -2.14
C TYR A 355 23.89 7.00 -3.02
N ASN A 356 24.54 7.36 -4.10
CA ASN A 356 25.31 6.43 -4.95
C ASN A 356 26.59 6.07 -4.22
N TYR A 357 26.57 4.96 -3.47
CA TYR A 357 27.73 4.45 -2.75
C TYR A 357 28.82 3.96 -3.70
N SER A 358 28.39 3.39 -4.83
CA SER A 358 29.23 2.98 -5.96
C SER A 358 28.42 2.97 -7.24
N ASP A 359 29.02 2.68 -8.39
CA ASP A 359 28.33 2.52 -9.66
C ASP A 359 27.26 1.41 -9.62
N ALA A 360 27.46 0.40 -8.76
CA ALA A 360 26.58 -0.75 -8.60
C ALA A 360 25.57 -0.62 -7.46
N LEU A 361 25.80 0.26 -6.48
CA LEU A 361 24.99 0.30 -5.25
C LEU A 361 24.51 1.73 -4.95
N THR A 362 23.19 1.90 -4.88
CA THR A 362 22.55 3.12 -4.38
C THR A 362 21.79 2.80 -3.10
N LEU A 363 21.95 3.62 -2.09
CA LEU A 363 21.24 3.57 -0.81
C LEU A 363 20.28 4.73 -0.71
N GLY A 364 19.09 4.49 -0.18
CA GLY A 364 18.09 5.52 0.03
C GLY A 364 17.56 5.52 1.46
N VAL A 365 17.27 6.71 1.97
CA VAL A 365 16.56 6.94 3.22
C VAL A 365 15.41 7.91 2.97
N SER A 366 14.27 7.68 3.58
CA SER A 366 13.09 8.53 3.40
C SER A 366 12.30 8.63 4.70
N PHE A 367 11.69 9.78 4.90
CA PHE A 367 10.75 10.03 5.99
C PHE A 367 9.44 10.55 5.41
N VAL A 368 8.30 10.01 5.88
CA VAL A 368 6.96 10.43 5.47
C VAL A 368 6.12 10.75 6.69
N TYR A 369 5.48 11.89 6.67
CA TYR A 369 4.36 12.24 7.54
C TYR A 369 3.05 12.06 6.77
N ILE A 370 2.08 11.40 7.39
CA ILE A 370 0.75 11.16 6.85
C ILE A 370 -0.29 11.75 7.79
N ASP A 371 -1.15 12.62 7.30
CA ASP A 371 -2.37 13.06 7.98
C ASP A 371 -3.57 12.33 7.36
N LEU A 372 -4.29 11.59 8.17
CA LEU A 372 -5.45 10.77 7.78
C LEU A 372 -6.78 11.52 7.97
N GLY A 373 -6.71 12.80 8.32
CA GLY A 373 -7.84 13.69 8.50
C GLY A 373 -8.55 13.55 9.84
N LYS A 374 -9.48 14.47 10.09
CA LYS A 374 -10.33 14.48 11.28
C LYS A 374 -11.62 13.72 11.02
N SER A 375 -11.57 12.42 11.12
CA SER A 375 -12.70 11.54 10.84
C SER A 375 -13.81 11.73 11.90
N LYS A 376 -14.90 12.43 11.53
CA LYS A 376 -16.10 12.50 12.39
C LYS A 376 -16.93 11.25 12.19
N LEU A 377 -17.41 10.69 13.30
CA LEU A 377 -18.24 9.51 13.37
C LEU A 377 -19.64 9.86 13.88
N ASN A 378 -20.67 9.26 13.26
CA ASN A 378 -22.03 9.25 13.76
C ASN A 378 -22.75 8.02 13.18
N THR A 379 -22.60 6.89 13.84
CA THR A 379 -23.22 5.61 13.44
C THR A 379 -24.58 5.41 14.11
N GLY A 380 -25.08 6.42 14.84
CA GLY A 380 -26.28 6.31 15.66
C GLY A 380 -25.97 5.87 17.10
N ASN A 381 -25.13 4.86 17.28
CA ASN A 381 -24.73 4.36 18.60
C ASN A 381 -23.43 5.00 19.10
N LEU A 382 -22.55 5.41 18.21
CA LEU A 382 -21.26 6.03 18.50
C LEU A 382 -21.16 7.38 17.80
N LYS A 383 -20.92 8.44 18.58
CA LYS A 383 -20.69 9.79 18.07
C LYS A 383 -19.38 10.33 18.59
N GLY A 384 -18.64 11.01 17.75
CA GLY A 384 -17.36 11.61 18.11
C GLY A 384 -16.49 11.90 16.89
N HIS A 385 -15.21 12.05 17.16
CA HIS A 385 -14.24 12.35 16.11
C HIS A 385 -12.85 11.86 16.49
N TYR A 386 -12.04 11.56 15.46
CA TYR A 386 -10.62 11.29 15.64
C TYR A 386 -9.84 12.60 15.66
N ASN A 387 -9.33 13.02 16.82
CA ASN A 387 -8.59 14.25 17.01
C ASN A 387 -7.11 14.13 16.63
N GLN A 388 -6.54 12.93 16.78
CA GLN A 388 -5.25 12.54 16.22
C GLN A 388 -5.49 11.36 15.29
N ASN A 389 -5.07 11.52 14.06
CA ASN A 389 -5.22 10.50 13.03
C ASN A 389 -4.08 10.71 12.01
N ARG A 390 -2.91 10.17 12.34
CA ARG A 390 -1.68 10.46 11.62
C ARG A 390 -0.67 9.32 11.72
N ALA A 391 0.31 9.31 10.81
CA ALA A 391 1.41 8.40 10.86
C ALA A 391 2.75 9.02 10.49
N PHE A 392 3.79 8.38 10.98
CA PHE A 392 5.18 8.67 10.69
C PHE A 392 5.85 7.42 10.17
N VAL A 393 6.49 7.50 9.02
CA VAL A 393 7.15 6.34 8.41
C VAL A 393 8.59 6.68 8.07
N LEU A 394 9.51 5.84 8.53
CA LEU A 394 10.92 5.88 8.17
C LEU A 394 11.23 4.70 7.25
N GLY A 395 11.78 4.98 6.08
CA GLY A 395 12.11 3.97 5.08
C GLY A 395 13.58 3.97 4.69
N PHE A 396 14.06 2.77 4.40
CA PHE A 396 15.36 2.51 3.83
C PHE A 396 15.19 1.68 2.58
N ASN A 397 15.94 1.97 1.54
CA ASN A 397 15.99 1.17 0.33
C ASN A 397 17.41 1.00 -0.17
N MET A 398 17.64 -0.11 -0.85
CA MET A 398 18.88 -0.47 -1.47
C MET A 398 18.59 -0.88 -2.91
N GLN A 399 19.25 -0.23 -3.84
CA GLN A 399 19.21 -0.57 -5.24
C GLN A 399 20.55 -1.13 -5.67
N TRP A 400 20.53 -2.30 -6.29
CA TRP A 400 21.72 -2.95 -6.83
C TRP A 400 21.61 -3.09 -8.35
N LYS A 401 22.57 -2.50 -9.07
CA LYS A 401 22.76 -2.61 -10.52
C LYS A 401 23.85 -3.64 -10.80
N GLN A 402 23.82 -4.26 -11.98
CA GLN A 402 24.86 -5.21 -12.41
C GLN A 402 25.02 -6.38 -11.44
N LEU A 403 23.93 -7.08 -11.14
CA LEU A 403 24.03 -8.29 -10.34
C LEU A 403 25.01 -9.28 -11.02
N PRO A 404 25.97 -9.86 -10.29
CA PRO A 404 27.05 -10.68 -10.85
C PRO A 404 26.61 -11.96 -11.58
N TRP A 405 25.31 -12.14 -11.82
CA TRP A 405 24.70 -13.31 -12.46
C TRP A 405 24.57 -13.17 -13.97
N GLY A 406 24.84 -11.99 -14.54
CA GLY A 406 24.81 -11.72 -15.99
C GLY A 406 26.13 -12.03 -16.71
N GLY A 407 26.91 -12.93 -16.23
CA GLY A 407 28.17 -13.45 -16.74
C GLY A 407 28.73 -12.86 -18.04
N ARG A 408 29.75 -12.00 -17.93
CA ARG A 408 30.98 -12.22 -18.71
C ARG A 408 32.12 -12.23 -17.70
N GLY A 409 32.49 -13.41 -17.29
CA GLY A 409 33.72 -13.61 -16.57
C GLY A 409 34.86 -13.20 -17.46
N THR A 410 35.56 -12.15 -17.03
CA THR A 410 36.98 -12.03 -17.25
C THR A 410 37.61 -12.12 -15.88
N TRP A 411 38.11 -13.28 -15.59
CA TRP A 411 39.04 -13.54 -14.51
C TRP A 411 40.38 -12.87 -14.82
#